data_0d3afa896a6a1b10d17f4a446ba41338
#
_entry.id   0d3afa896a6a1b10d17f4a446ba41338
#
_cell.length_a   1.000
_cell.length_b   1.000
_cell.length_c   1.000
_cell.angle_alpha   90.00
_cell.angle_beta   90.00
_cell.angle_gamma   90.00
#
_symmetry.space_group_name_H-M   'P 1'
#
loop_
_entity.id
_entity.type
_entity.pdbx_description
1 polymer ?
#
loop_
_entity_poly.entity_id
_entity_poly.type
_entity_poly.pdbx_seq_one_letter_code
_entity_poly.pdbx_strand_id
1 'polypeptide(L)'
;MTDIASITDFDTLKQIALLQDQEIAKLHCRLAELTEQLARLEGKDPVAELKRELAELKRQLTEHQRKRFGKSSERRPRTKPRDNKARKKRTKFGRRCQPDLPHRDCNHKLSPDSLGCKICGGELEPTSEVVDAGEEITVVERRFEVVRHRRLKYRCHCKGSSVTAPGPTKLAPRGRYSLEFAIHVAIDKYRRHLPLARQVREMRTRGLLVDTQTLWDQLQLLARHLQPCYDLIRHFILGADVVGADETWWRLMKQDSTQKWWVWAISTHDAVFYRVDPSRSSEAARHCLGDYRGIVMCDGYVAYKTLANDRNDLTLAHCWSHARRKFFDAHKNYPDECDKVLDWLGQLFLIERKAPSPERLEGEAKTEAMALRAKLRETESRPIINKLKTWAHEQTGLPGSGLRKAIEYMVNHWTGLTQFLEDPMIPLHNNHMEQELRNWVVGRKNHYGSRSQRGTEVAALFYTLIETATLCGVDPAQYLHHAATAAIEHPGYATLPHELISPTP
;
A
#
# COMPACT_ATOMS: atom_id res chain seq x y z
N MET A 1 14.20 -13.61 -12.85
CA MET A 1 13.92 -14.89 -12.14
C MET A 1 12.43 -14.91 -11.83
N THR A 2 11.71 -15.88 -12.34
CA THR A 2 10.27 -16.04 -12.09
C THR A 2 10.06 -16.34 -10.61
N ASP A 3 9.24 -15.56 -9.94
CA ASP A 3 8.87 -15.81 -8.53
C ASP A 3 8.04 -17.10 -8.47
N ILE A 4 8.61 -18.15 -7.94
CA ILE A 4 8.00 -19.50 -7.84
C ILE A 4 6.66 -19.43 -7.08
N ALA A 5 6.50 -18.47 -6.15
CA ALA A 5 5.26 -18.26 -5.41
C ALA A 5 4.09 -17.73 -6.29
N SER A 6 4.37 -17.24 -7.49
CA SER A 6 3.37 -16.73 -8.43
C SER A 6 2.89 -17.77 -9.48
N ILE A 7 3.49 -18.95 -9.51
CA ILE A 7 3.19 -19.99 -10.49
C ILE A 7 2.07 -20.87 -9.93
N THR A 8 0.95 -20.90 -10.62
CA THR A 8 -0.25 -21.68 -10.24
C THR A 8 -0.42 -22.97 -11.06
N ASP A 9 0.41 -23.14 -12.09
CA ASP A 9 0.40 -24.34 -12.93
C ASP A 9 1.31 -25.42 -12.33
N PHE A 10 0.72 -26.57 -12.02
CA PHE A 10 1.38 -27.69 -11.37
C PHE A 10 2.53 -28.27 -12.22
N ASP A 11 2.38 -28.29 -13.54
CA ASP A 11 3.41 -28.84 -14.44
C ASP A 11 4.62 -27.91 -14.53
N THR A 12 4.40 -26.60 -14.56
CA THR A 12 5.47 -25.60 -14.49
C THR A 12 6.21 -25.64 -13.16
N LEU A 13 5.50 -25.79 -12.03
CA LEU A 13 6.10 -25.97 -10.71
C LEU A 13 6.94 -27.24 -10.62
N LYS A 14 6.46 -28.34 -11.22
CA LYS A 14 7.16 -29.61 -11.28
C LYS A 14 8.43 -29.53 -12.14
N GLN A 15 8.40 -28.84 -13.28
CA GLN A 15 9.58 -28.59 -14.10
C GLN A 15 10.63 -27.73 -13.37
N ILE A 16 10.21 -26.67 -12.68
CA ILE A 16 11.11 -25.83 -11.89
C ILE A 16 11.73 -26.64 -10.74
N ALA A 17 10.95 -27.50 -10.07
CA ALA A 17 11.46 -28.35 -9.01
C ALA A 17 12.50 -29.35 -9.55
N LEU A 18 12.25 -29.97 -10.72
CA LEU A 18 13.18 -30.86 -11.38
C LEU A 18 14.50 -30.15 -11.78
N LEU A 19 14.42 -28.95 -12.33
CA LEU A 19 15.61 -28.14 -12.66
C LEU A 19 16.41 -27.78 -11.41
N GLN A 20 15.75 -27.45 -10.32
CA GLN A 20 16.41 -27.17 -9.05
C GLN A 20 17.06 -28.43 -8.43
N ASP A 21 16.42 -29.60 -8.56
CA ASP A 21 17.02 -30.85 -8.11
C ASP A 21 18.26 -31.20 -8.93
N GLN A 22 18.24 -30.97 -10.25
CA GLN A 22 19.42 -31.15 -11.10
C GLN A 22 20.56 -30.19 -10.73
N GLU A 23 20.25 -28.93 -10.43
CA GLU A 23 21.25 -27.95 -9.98
C GLU A 23 21.85 -28.33 -8.64
N ILE A 24 21.05 -28.76 -7.68
CA ILE A 24 21.50 -29.28 -6.38
C ILE A 24 22.38 -30.55 -6.57
N ALA A 25 21.99 -31.44 -7.45
CA ALA A 25 22.78 -32.63 -7.75
C ALA A 25 24.16 -32.27 -8.34
N LYS A 26 24.22 -31.33 -9.30
CA LYS A 26 25.49 -30.80 -9.85
C LYS A 26 26.38 -30.23 -8.78
N LEU A 27 25.82 -29.41 -7.88
CA LEU A 27 26.56 -28.80 -6.76
C LEU A 27 27.08 -29.86 -5.79
N HIS A 28 26.32 -30.95 -5.54
CA HIS A 28 26.79 -32.06 -4.72
C HIS A 28 27.94 -32.82 -5.38
N CYS A 29 27.87 -33.12 -6.70
CA CYS A 29 28.94 -33.75 -7.45
C CYS A 29 30.22 -32.92 -7.40
N ARG A 30 30.11 -31.60 -7.67
CA ARG A 30 31.26 -30.68 -7.61
C ARG A 30 31.88 -30.58 -6.22
N LEU A 31 31.03 -30.60 -5.19
CA LEU A 31 31.46 -30.58 -3.79
C LEU A 31 32.23 -31.88 -3.43
N ALA A 32 31.79 -33.03 -3.94
CA ALA A 32 32.49 -34.31 -3.77
C ALA A 32 33.85 -34.32 -4.48
N GLU A 33 33.93 -33.84 -5.73
CA GLU A 33 35.17 -33.71 -6.49
C GLU A 33 36.20 -32.83 -5.78
N LEU A 34 35.78 -31.66 -5.30
CA LEU A 34 36.67 -30.74 -4.57
C LEU A 34 37.12 -31.31 -3.22
N THR A 35 36.25 -32.05 -2.53
CA THR A 35 36.58 -32.73 -1.29
C THR A 35 37.66 -33.81 -1.54
N GLU A 36 37.54 -34.54 -2.64
CA GLU A 36 38.53 -35.56 -3.05
C GLU A 36 39.85 -34.89 -3.49
N GLN A 37 39.81 -33.78 -4.24
CA GLN A 37 40.99 -33.03 -4.61
C GLN A 37 41.69 -32.44 -3.38
N LEU A 38 40.94 -31.96 -2.39
CA LEU A 38 41.50 -31.47 -1.12
C LEU A 38 42.23 -32.59 -0.36
N ALA A 39 41.63 -33.78 -0.30
CA ALA A 39 42.25 -34.94 0.34
C ALA A 39 43.57 -35.39 -0.35
N ARG A 40 43.65 -35.18 -1.67
CA ARG A 40 44.87 -35.49 -2.45
C ARG A 40 46.00 -34.44 -2.31
N LEU A 41 45.65 -33.24 -1.83
CA LEU A 41 46.57 -32.10 -1.76
C LEU A 41 46.94 -31.71 -0.31
N GLU A 42 46.60 -32.53 0.67
CA GLU A 42 46.97 -32.28 2.07
C GLU A 42 48.50 -32.09 2.20
N GLY A 43 48.91 -30.88 2.56
CA GLY A 43 50.32 -30.48 2.74
C GLY A 43 50.86 -29.49 1.71
N LYS A 44 50.08 -28.95 0.77
CA LYS A 44 50.53 -27.94 -0.23
C LYS A 44 49.73 -26.65 -0.19
N ASP A 45 50.36 -25.51 -0.57
CA ASP A 45 49.78 -24.16 -0.58
C ASP A 45 48.42 -23.99 -1.28
N PRO A 46 48.03 -24.79 -2.34
CA PRO A 46 46.73 -24.69 -2.97
C PRO A 46 45.55 -25.10 -2.09
N VAL A 47 45.77 -25.70 -0.94
CA VAL A 47 44.74 -26.17 0.00
C VAL A 47 43.88 -25.03 0.54
N ALA A 48 44.42 -23.83 0.70
CA ALA A 48 43.68 -22.69 1.22
C ALA A 48 42.62 -22.17 0.22
N GLU A 49 42.95 -22.19 -1.08
CA GLU A 49 42.06 -21.76 -2.16
C GLU A 49 40.91 -22.76 -2.38
N LEU A 50 41.24 -24.06 -2.40
CA LEU A 50 40.26 -25.14 -2.46
C LEU A 50 39.30 -25.16 -1.25
N LYS A 51 39.79 -24.88 -0.04
CA LYS A 51 38.97 -24.73 1.17
C LYS A 51 38.00 -23.55 1.05
N ARG A 52 38.42 -22.43 0.45
CA ARG A 52 37.55 -21.29 0.17
C ARG A 52 36.47 -21.65 -0.84
N GLU A 53 36.84 -22.30 -1.94
CA GLU A 53 35.86 -22.73 -2.97
C GLU A 53 34.87 -23.74 -2.41
N LEU A 54 35.30 -24.70 -1.62
CA LEU A 54 34.45 -25.68 -0.96
C LEU A 54 33.48 -25.04 0.05
N ALA A 55 33.95 -24.06 0.84
CA ALA A 55 33.10 -23.31 1.76
C ALA A 55 32.01 -22.53 1.01
N GLU A 56 32.36 -21.93 -0.13
CA GLU A 56 31.43 -21.16 -0.93
C GLU A 56 30.40 -22.05 -1.64
N LEU A 57 30.78 -23.20 -2.18
CA LEU A 57 29.85 -24.16 -2.74
C LEU A 57 28.86 -24.70 -1.69
N LYS A 58 29.34 -24.92 -0.45
CA LYS A 58 28.46 -25.27 0.68
C LYS A 58 27.46 -24.17 0.98
N ARG A 59 27.89 -22.88 0.93
CA ARG A 59 27.00 -21.72 1.08
C ARG A 59 25.95 -21.64 -0.02
N GLN A 60 26.33 -21.83 -1.30
CA GLN A 60 25.42 -21.84 -2.43
C GLN A 60 24.40 -22.96 -2.33
N LEU A 61 24.82 -24.18 -1.98
CA LEU A 61 23.93 -25.31 -1.76
C LEU A 61 22.90 -25.00 -0.65
N THR A 62 23.34 -24.41 0.45
CA THR A 62 22.48 -24.01 1.56
C THR A 62 21.48 -22.92 1.10
N GLU A 63 21.90 -22.00 0.25
CA GLU A 63 21.03 -20.96 -0.33
C GLU A 63 19.96 -21.56 -1.24
N HIS A 64 20.31 -22.52 -2.12
CA HIS A 64 19.36 -23.21 -2.98
C HIS A 64 18.34 -24.02 -2.17
N GLN A 65 18.79 -24.73 -1.14
CA GLN A 65 17.91 -25.48 -0.23
C GLN A 65 16.96 -24.55 0.52
N ARG A 66 17.42 -23.35 0.96
CA ARG A 66 16.58 -22.36 1.62
C ARG A 66 15.55 -21.74 0.68
N LYS A 67 15.90 -21.44 -0.58
CA LYS A 67 14.95 -20.92 -1.58
C LYS A 67 13.81 -21.92 -1.82
N ARG A 68 14.09 -23.20 -1.69
CA ARG A 68 13.11 -24.27 -1.87
C ARG A 68 12.24 -24.53 -0.63
N PHE A 69 12.81 -24.46 0.58
CA PHE A 69 12.17 -24.90 1.82
C PHE A 69 12.07 -23.83 2.91
N GLY A 70 12.64 -22.63 2.71
CA GLY A 70 12.74 -21.58 3.73
C GLY A 70 11.53 -20.65 3.77
N LYS A 71 11.15 -20.24 4.99
CA LYS A 71 10.16 -19.14 5.17
C LYS A 71 10.79 -17.81 4.78
N SER A 72 10.19 -17.11 3.80
CA SER A 72 10.58 -15.77 3.39
C SER A 72 9.86 -14.73 4.28
N SER A 73 10.49 -14.28 5.36
CA SER A 73 9.97 -13.21 6.21
C SER A 73 11.11 -12.43 6.87
N GLU A 74 11.08 -11.10 6.79
CA GLU A 74 12.00 -10.20 7.51
C GLU A 74 11.75 -10.17 9.03
N ARG A 75 10.65 -10.76 9.54
CA ARG A 75 10.43 -10.83 10.97
C ARG A 75 11.50 -11.70 11.61
N ARG A 76 12.38 -11.07 12.38
CA ARG A 76 13.33 -11.79 13.25
C ARG A 76 12.54 -12.77 14.11
N PRO A 77 12.95 -14.06 14.21
CA PRO A 77 12.42 -14.94 15.26
C PRO A 77 12.68 -14.22 16.58
N ARG A 78 11.68 -14.16 17.45
CA ARG A 78 11.87 -13.64 18.81
C ARG A 78 12.93 -14.52 19.50
N THR A 79 14.17 -14.06 19.49
CA THR A 79 15.26 -14.71 20.22
C THR A 79 15.07 -14.41 21.69
N LYS A 80 14.90 -15.48 22.46
CA LYS A 80 15.06 -15.70 23.91
C LYS A 80 14.28 -14.77 24.86
N PRO A 81 13.78 -15.32 25.99
CA PRO A 81 13.15 -14.52 27.04
C PRO A 81 14.19 -13.50 27.55
N ARG A 82 13.85 -12.23 27.44
CA ARG A 82 14.58 -11.17 28.14
C ARG A 82 14.50 -11.47 29.62
N ASP A 83 15.65 -11.54 30.27
CA ASP A 83 15.79 -11.57 31.73
C ASP A 83 14.82 -10.58 32.36
N ASN A 84 14.17 -11.05 33.45
CA ASN A 84 13.22 -10.32 34.28
C ASN A 84 13.88 -9.09 34.95
N LYS A 85 14.24 -8.06 34.16
CA LYS A 85 14.39 -6.72 34.73
C LYS A 85 13.01 -6.13 34.85
N ALA A 86 12.59 -5.93 36.11
CA ALA A 86 11.37 -5.32 36.62
C ALA A 86 10.38 -4.87 35.53
N ARG A 87 9.31 -5.63 35.36
CA ARG A 87 8.12 -5.22 34.61
C ARG A 87 7.67 -3.88 35.18
N LYS A 88 7.98 -2.76 34.49
CA LYS A 88 7.26 -1.51 34.75
C LYS A 88 5.79 -1.86 34.70
N LYS A 89 5.08 -1.63 35.83
CA LYS A 89 3.65 -1.83 35.96
C LYS A 89 3.01 -1.24 34.70
N ARG A 90 2.36 -2.08 33.89
CA ARG A 90 1.53 -1.61 32.78
C ARG A 90 0.55 -0.62 33.40
N THR A 91 0.66 0.64 33.06
CA THR A 91 -0.41 1.60 33.33
C THR A 91 -1.68 0.94 32.81
N LYS A 92 -2.67 0.74 33.71
CA LYS A 92 -4.01 0.29 33.30
C LYS A 92 -4.44 1.26 32.22
N PHE A 93 -4.56 0.80 30.98
CA PHE A 93 -5.21 1.59 29.93
C PHE A 93 -6.65 1.75 30.41
N GLY A 94 -7.00 2.93 30.89
CA GLY A 94 -8.38 3.34 31.11
C GLY A 94 -9.17 3.20 29.80
N ARG A 95 -10.50 3.16 29.90
CA ARG A 95 -11.38 3.21 28.72
C ARG A 95 -10.96 4.41 27.86
N ARG A 96 -10.68 4.17 26.57
CA ARG A 96 -10.40 5.27 25.65
C ARG A 96 -11.67 6.08 25.46
N CYS A 97 -11.61 7.36 25.69
CA CYS A 97 -12.67 8.27 25.32
C CYS A 97 -12.95 8.18 23.82
N GLN A 98 -14.22 8.23 23.42
CA GLN A 98 -14.68 8.17 22.04
C GLN A 98 -15.50 9.43 21.73
N PRO A 99 -14.85 10.62 21.62
CA PRO A 99 -15.56 11.90 21.52
C PRO A 99 -16.40 12.05 20.26
N ASP A 100 -16.05 11.32 19.18
CA ASP A 100 -16.67 11.44 17.87
C ASP A 100 -17.86 10.47 17.66
N LEU A 101 -18.15 9.60 18.64
CA LEU A 101 -19.29 8.70 18.55
C LEU A 101 -20.57 9.40 19.03
N PRO A 102 -21.70 9.23 18.30
CA PRO A 102 -22.98 9.73 18.79
C PRO A 102 -23.40 8.98 20.05
N HIS A 103 -23.87 9.73 21.05
CA HIS A 103 -24.38 9.20 22.30
C HIS A 103 -25.90 9.02 22.23
N ARG A 104 -26.38 7.93 22.83
CA ARG A 104 -27.80 7.64 22.97
C ARG A 104 -28.09 7.19 24.39
N ASP A 105 -28.90 7.95 25.11
CA ASP A 105 -29.34 7.59 26.43
C ASP A 105 -30.39 6.45 26.38
N CYS A 106 -30.21 5.45 27.21
CA CYS A 106 -31.13 4.34 27.34
C CYS A 106 -31.60 4.22 28.80
N ASN A 107 -32.83 4.61 29.06
CA ASN A 107 -33.43 4.54 30.38
C ASN A 107 -34.07 3.16 30.62
N HIS A 108 -33.54 2.41 31.55
CA HIS A 108 -34.08 1.12 31.95
C HIS A 108 -35.19 1.33 32.99
N LYS A 109 -36.36 0.78 32.72
CA LYS A 109 -37.50 0.80 33.65
C LYS A 109 -37.82 -0.62 34.07
N LEU A 110 -38.37 -0.77 35.28
CA LEU A 110 -38.91 -2.05 35.74
C LEU A 110 -40.11 -2.47 34.84
N SER A 111 -40.22 -3.78 34.62
CA SER A 111 -41.41 -4.32 33.95
C SER A 111 -42.64 -4.14 34.87
N PRO A 112 -43.86 -4.00 34.30
CA PRO A 112 -45.08 -3.85 35.10
C PRO A 112 -45.22 -4.92 36.17
N ASP A 113 -44.86 -6.14 35.87
CA ASP A 113 -44.94 -7.28 36.83
C ASP A 113 -43.91 -7.19 37.97
N SER A 114 -42.96 -6.29 37.88
CA SER A 114 -41.90 -6.10 38.87
C SER A 114 -42.09 -4.87 39.77
N LEU A 115 -43.21 -4.13 39.60
CA LEU A 115 -43.54 -2.92 40.33
C LEU A 115 -44.14 -3.23 41.73
N GLY A 116 -44.33 -4.45 42.12
CA GLY A 116 -44.84 -4.83 43.44
C GLY A 116 -43.74 -4.83 44.53
N CYS A 117 -43.97 -4.12 45.61
CA CYS A 117 -43.06 -4.13 46.76
C CYS A 117 -43.06 -5.51 47.42
N LYS A 118 -41.88 -6.12 47.55
CA LYS A 118 -41.72 -7.47 48.16
C LYS A 118 -41.94 -7.51 49.66
N ILE A 119 -42.06 -6.34 50.32
CA ILE A 119 -42.26 -6.24 51.78
C ILE A 119 -43.74 -6.01 52.13
N CYS A 120 -44.43 -5.11 51.45
CA CYS A 120 -45.82 -4.73 51.81
C CYS A 120 -46.84 -4.97 50.70
N GLY A 121 -46.39 -5.39 49.49
CA GLY A 121 -47.28 -5.62 48.33
C GLY A 121 -47.74 -4.36 47.61
N GLY A 122 -47.37 -3.16 48.09
CA GLY A 122 -47.75 -1.89 47.45
C GLY A 122 -46.98 -1.64 46.17
N GLU A 123 -47.43 -0.68 45.33
CA GLU A 123 -46.79 -0.31 44.09
C GLU A 123 -45.49 0.51 44.33
N LEU A 124 -44.44 0.18 43.59
CA LEU A 124 -43.17 0.90 43.60
C LEU A 124 -43.24 2.08 42.62
N GLU A 125 -42.99 3.27 43.12
CA GLU A 125 -42.90 4.48 42.30
C GLU A 125 -41.42 4.81 42.00
N PRO A 126 -41.12 5.32 40.78
CA PRO A 126 -39.76 5.73 40.44
C PRO A 126 -39.33 6.91 41.29
N THR A 127 -38.13 6.80 41.83
CA THR A 127 -37.49 7.90 42.60
C THR A 127 -36.72 8.84 41.65
N SER A 128 -36.30 9.99 42.18
CA SER A 128 -35.42 10.91 41.45
C SER A 128 -33.97 10.43 41.35
N GLU A 129 -33.61 9.37 42.04
CA GLU A 129 -32.25 8.77 41.98
C GLU A 129 -32.09 7.93 40.74
N VAL A 130 -31.09 8.29 39.92
CA VAL A 130 -30.67 7.53 38.74
C VAL A 130 -29.31 6.90 39.04
N VAL A 131 -29.24 5.56 38.97
CA VAL A 131 -27.98 4.82 39.09
C VAL A 131 -27.41 4.65 37.69
N ASP A 132 -26.23 5.20 37.45
CA ASP A 132 -25.51 5.02 36.20
C ASP A 132 -25.00 3.58 36.07
N ALA A 133 -25.49 2.87 35.07
CA ALA A 133 -25.05 1.51 34.73
C ALA A 133 -23.76 1.45 33.90
N GLY A 134 -23.23 2.62 33.50
CA GLY A 134 -22.05 2.75 32.67
C GLY A 134 -22.35 2.82 31.18
N GLU A 135 -21.31 3.03 30.39
CA GLU A 135 -21.37 3.16 28.93
C GLU A 135 -21.01 1.84 28.24
N GLU A 136 -21.70 1.52 27.18
CA GLU A 136 -21.36 0.44 26.25
C GLU A 136 -21.23 0.98 24.81
N ILE A 137 -20.31 0.41 24.04
CA ILE A 137 -20.18 0.69 22.62
C ILE A 137 -20.98 -0.40 21.87
N THR A 138 -22.01 0.01 21.15
CA THR A 138 -22.84 -0.90 20.35
C THR A 138 -22.71 -0.62 18.86
N VAL A 139 -23.24 -1.54 18.04
CA VAL A 139 -23.28 -1.41 16.57
C VAL A 139 -24.68 -1.06 16.15
N VAL A 140 -24.81 0.00 15.33
CA VAL A 140 -26.06 0.32 14.65
C VAL A 140 -26.14 -0.46 13.34
N GLU A 141 -27.15 -1.28 13.19
CA GLU A 141 -27.32 -2.10 12.01
C GLU A 141 -27.60 -1.23 10.77
N ARG A 142 -26.88 -1.55 9.68
CA ARG A 142 -27.12 -0.92 8.37
C ARG A 142 -28.45 -1.39 7.80
N ARG A 143 -29.32 -0.45 7.39
CA ARG A 143 -30.61 -0.73 6.78
C ARG A 143 -30.69 -0.17 5.38
N PHE A 144 -31.47 -0.83 4.52
CA PHE A 144 -31.88 -0.29 3.23
C PHE A 144 -33.33 0.11 3.31
N GLU A 145 -33.68 1.22 2.70
CA GLU A 145 -35.05 1.73 2.66
C GLU A 145 -35.44 2.19 1.26
N VAL A 146 -36.73 2.25 0.99
CA VAL A 146 -37.29 2.83 -0.23
C VAL A 146 -37.80 4.23 0.08
N VAL A 147 -37.05 5.25 -0.31
CA VAL A 147 -37.48 6.63 -0.14
C VAL A 147 -38.39 7.04 -1.29
N ARG A 148 -39.61 7.51 -0.96
CA ARG A 148 -40.58 8.02 -1.92
C ARG A 148 -40.54 9.54 -1.96
N HIS A 149 -39.89 10.10 -2.98
CA HIS A 149 -39.81 11.54 -3.17
C HIS A 149 -41.10 12.10 -3.75
N ARG A 150 -41.73 13.04 -3.04
CA ARG A 150 -42.92 13.79 -3.52
C ARG A 150 -42.50 15.25 -3.70
N ARG A 151 -42.54 15.71 -4.94
CA ARG A 151 -42.15 17.08 -5.30
C ARG A 151 -43.37 17.96 -5.38
N LEU A 152 -43.47 18.97 -4.50
CA LEU A 152 -44.56 19.92 -4.50
C LEU A 152 -44.42 20.87 -5.69
N LYS A 153 -45.55 21.17 -6.32
CA LYS A 153 -45.65 22.14 -7.39
C LYS A 153 -46.28 23.42 -6.84
N TYR A 154 -45.58 24.51 -7.00
CA TYR A 154 -46.06 25.85 -6.59
C TYR A 154 -46.58 26.60 -7.81
N ARG A 155 -47.61 27.34 -7.66
CA ARG A 155 -48.21 28.15 -8.71
C ARG A 155 -48.42 29.58 -8.22
N CYS A 156 -48.04 30.57 -9.02
CA CYS A 156 -48.33 31.96 -8.70
C CYS A 156 -49.82 32.28 -8.83
N HIS A 157 -50.31 33.17 -7.98
CA HIS A 157 -51.70 33.67 -8.05
C HIS A 157 -52.05 34.30 -9.40
N CYS A 158 -51.07 34.91 -10.09
CA CYS A 158 -51.25 35.44 -11.47
C CYS A 158 -51.45 34.37 -12.52
N LYS A 159 -51.30 33.07 -12.16
CA LYS A 159 -51.36 31.89 -13.05
C LYS A 159 -50.31 31.86 -14.16
N GLY A 160 -49.42 32.86 -14.22
CA GLY A 160 -48.39 33.01 -15.26
C GLY A 160 -47.19 32.08 -15.11
N SER A 161 -46.89 31.61 -13.91
CA SER A 161 -45.75 30.71 -13.67
C SER A 161 -46.07 29.58 -12.69
N SER A 162 -45.44 28.45 -12.89
CA SER A 162 -45.46 27.33 -11.95
C SER A 162 -44.07 26.73 -11.81
N VAL A 163 -43.67 26.45 -10.57
CA VAL A 163 -42.38 25.90 -10.24
C VAL A 163 -42.58 24.59 -9.47
N THR A 164 -41.81 23.57 -9.82
CA THR A 164 -41.79 22.31 -9.07
C THR A 164 -40.53 22.27 -8.23
N ALA A 165 -40.66 21.90 -6.97
CA ALA A 165 -39.51 21.74 -6.07
C ALA A 165 -38.46 20.81 -6.68
N PRO A 166 -37.12 21.10 -6.50
CA PRO A 166 -36.08 20.24 -7.00
C PRO A 166 -36.16 18.83 -6.38
N GLY A 167 -35.71 17.84 -7.12
CA GLY A 167 -35.59 16.47 -6.62
C GLY A 167 -34.20 16.22 -6.03
N PRO A 168 -33.92 15.00 -5.52
CA PRO A 168 -32.61 14.62 -5.04
C PRO A 168 -31.60 14.55 -6.19
N THR A 169 -30.33 14.81 -5.89
CA THR A 169 -29.19 14.60 -6.79
C THR A 169 -29.07 13.12 -7.14
N LYS A 170 -28.98 12.78 -8.42
CA LYS A 170 -28.92 11.41 -8.91
C LYS A 170 -27.84 11.21 -9.94
N LEU A 171 -27.19 10.05 -9.93
CA LEU A 171 -26.16 9.66 -10.93
C LEU A 171 -26.73 9.59 -12.36
N ALA A 172 -28.00 9.24 -12.49
CA ALA A 172 -28.72 9.22 -13.75
C ALA A 172 -30.16 9.74 -13.59
N PRO A 173 -30.76 10.45 -14.58
CA PRO A 173 -32.07 11.13 -14.44
C PRO A 173 -33.17 10.22 -14.06
N ARG A 174 -33.31 9.03 -14.18
CA ARG A 174 -34.34 8.10 -13.76
C ARG A 174 -33.82 6.98 -12.88
N GLY A 175 -32.59 7.17 -12.30
CA GLY A 175 -31.95 6.20 -11.44
C GLY A 175 -32.80 5.82 -10.24
N ARG A 176 -32.84 4.55 -9.92
CA ARG A 176 -33.57 4.01 -8.77
C ARG A 176 -32.73 4.09 -7.49
N TYR A 177 -31.41 4.10 -7.61
CA TYR A 177 -30.48 4.07 -6.49
C TYR A 177 -29.96 5.48 -6.20
N SER A 178 -29.79 5.80 -4.92
CA SER A 178 -29.24 7.08 -4.49
C SER A 178 -27.73 7.16 -4.74
N LEU A 179 -27.18 8.37 -4.65
CA LEU A 179 -25.73 8.60 -4.73
C LEU A 179 -25.00 7.86 -3.61
N GLU A 180 -25.52 7.93 -2.38
CA GLU A 180 -24.97 7.26 -1.21
C GLU A 180 -24.88 5.74 -1.39
N PHE A 181 -25.89 5.14 -2.05
CA PHE A 181 -25.87 3.71 -2.37
C PHE A 181 -24.69 3.35 -3.28
N ALA A 182 -24.47 4.12 -4.34
CA ALA A 182 -23.35 3.88 -5.26
C ALA A 182 -21.98 4.07 -4.60
N ILE A 183 -21.82 5.12 -3.78
CA ILE A 183 -20.61 5.37 -2.98
C ILE A 183 -20.38 4.21 -2.02
N HIS A 184 -21.43 3.73 -1.39
CA HIS A 184 -21.36 2.61 -0.49
C HIS A 184 -20.83 1.34 -1.17
N VAL A 185 -21.34 1.03 -2.36
CA VAL A 185 -20.83 -0.08 -3.18
C VAL A 185 -19.37 0.09 -3.54
N ALA A 186 -18.91 1.33 -3.84
CA ALA A 186 -17.52 1.64 -4.14
C ALA A 186 -16.62 1.44 -2.93
N ILE A 187 -16.98 1.98 -1.77
CA ILE A 187 -16.24 1.83 -0.51
C ILE A 187 -16.13 0.36 -0.10
N ASP A 188 -17.23 -0.38 -0.14
CA ASP A 188 -17.22 -1.81 0.18
C ASP A 188 -16.29 -2.59 -0.78
N LYS A 189 -16.28 -2.25 -2.07
CA LYS A 189 -15.46 -2.95 -3.05
C LYS A 189 -13.98 -2.60 -2.97
N TYR A 190 -13.62 -1.32 -2.91
CA TYR A 190 -12.25 -0.86 -3.12
C TYR A 190 -11.51 -0.53 -1.82
N ARG A 191 -12.20 -0.13 -0.74
CA ARG A 191 -11.59 0.08 0.57
C ARG A 191 -11.66 -1.15 1.47
N ARG A 192 -12.83 -1.83 1.49
CA ARG A 192 -13.06 -3.04 2.31
C ARG A 192 -12.78 -4.33 1.55
N HIS A 193 -12.44 -4.23 0.27
CA HIS A 193 -12.11 -5.35 -0.64
C HIS A 193 -13.21 -6.41 -0.72
N LEU A 194 -14.49 -6.02 -0.59
CA LEU A 194 -15.63 -6.91 -0.64
C LEU A 194 -16.12 -7.09 -2.08
N PRO A 195 -15.98 -8.29 -2.71
CA PRO A 195 -16.44 -8.53 -4.06
C PRO A 195 -17.93 -8.27 -4.23
N LEU A 196 -18.38 -7.79 -5.41
CA LEU A 196 -19.79 -7.49 -5.67
C LEU A 196 -20.71 -8.67 -5.37
N ALA A 197 -20.29 -9.90 -5.69
CA ALA A 197 -21.09 -11.10 -5.38
C ALA A 197 -21.29 -11.33 -3.87
N ARG A 198 -20.33 -10.91 -3.02
CA ARG A 198 -20.49 -10.96 -1.57
C ARG A 198 -21.39 -9.82 -1.08
N GLN A 199 -21.25 -8.62 -1.66
CA GLN A 199 -22.15 -7.50 -1.35
C GLN A 199 -23.60 -7.85 -1.67
N VAL A 200 -23.87 -8.45 -2.84
CA VAL A 200 -25.24 -8.91 -3.20
C VAL A 200 -25.79 -9.91 -2.18
N ARG A 201 -24.99 -10.86 -1.72
CA ARG A 201 -25.43 -11.81 -0.67
C ARG A 201 -25.76 -11.10 0.64
N GLU A 202 -24.90 -10.18 1.07
CA GLU A 202 -25.10 -9.38 2.29
C GLU A 202 -26.36 -8.49 2.17
N MET A 203 -26.57 -7.83 1.02
CA MET A 203 -27.75 -7.02 0.76
C MET A 203 -29.02 -7.85 0.79
N ARG A 204 -28.98 -9.08 0.28
CA ARG A 204 -30.13 -10.01 0.30
C ARG A 204 -30.53 -10.41 1.72
N THR A 205 -29.58 -10.66 2.62
CA THR A 205 -29.89 -10.98 4.02
C THR A 205 -30.57 -9.82 4.75
N ARG A 206 -30.41 -8.60 4.23
CA ARG A 206 -31.03 -7.36 4.72
C ARG A 206 -32.27 -6.94 3.93
N GLY A 207 -32.84 -7.84 3.13
CA GLY A 207 -34.07 -7.62 2.38
C GLY A 207 -33.93 -6.86 1.07
N LEU A 208 -32.69 -6.46 0.65
CA LEU A 208 -32.49 -5.80 -0.64
C LEU A 208 -32.18 -6.83 -1.73
N LEU A 209 -33.09 -6.97 -2.71
CA LEU A 209 -32.88 -7.83 -3.86
C LEU A 209 -32.23 -7.02 -5.00
N VAL A 210 -30.98 -7.34 -5.28
CA VAL A 210 -30.14 -6.72 -6.31
C VAL A 210 -29.20 -7.77 -6.91
N ASP A 211 -28.70 -7.55 -8.10
CA ASP A 211 -27.71 -8.39 -8.77
C ASP A 211 -26.36 -7.68 -8.90
N THR A 212 -25.33 -8.44 -9.28
CA THR A 212 -23.96 -7.92 -9.45
C THR A 212 -23.85 -6.94 -10.62
N GLN A 213 -24.68 -7.08 -11.66
CA GLN A 213 -24.68 -6.16 -12.80
C GLN A 213 -25.19 -4.79 -12.37
N THR A 214 -26.28 -4.74 -11.62
CA THR A 214 -26.82 -3.49 -11.05
C THR A 214 -25.77 -2.75 -10.22
N LEU A 215 -25.03 -3.46 -9.33
CA LEU A 215 -23.96 -2.83 -8.55
C LEU A 215 -22.84 -2.32 -9.45
N TRP A 216 -22.48 -3.08 -10.47
CA TRP A 216 -21.48 -2.66 -11.44
C TRP A 216 -21.92 -1.41 -12.23
N ASP A 217 -23.18 -1.33 -12.64
CA ASP A 217 -23.72 -0.17 -13.34
C ASP A 217 -23.67 1.10 -12.47
N GLN A 218 -23.94 0.98 -11.16
CA GLN A 218 -23.77 2.10 -10.22
C GLN A 218 -22.30 2.56 -10.13
N LEU A 219 -21.37 1.63 -10.07
CA LEU A 219 -19.93 1.95 -10.07
C LEU A 219 -19.48 2.65 -11.36
N GLN A 220 -19.97 2.18 -12.52
CA GLN A 220 -19.63 2.82 -13.80
C GLN A 220 -20.20 4.23 -13.91
N LEU A 221 -21.43 4.44 -13.46
CA LEU A 221 -22.08 5.76 -13.46
C LEU A 221 -21.31 6.72 -12.54
N LEU A 222 -21.01 6.29 -11.32
CA LEU A 222 -20.26 7.09 -10.37
C LEU A 222 -18.86 7.43 -10.91
N ALA A 223 -18.13 6.46 -11.49
CA ALA A 223 -16.82 6.65 -12.07
C ALA A 223 -16.81 7.68 -13.22
N ARG A 224 -17.88 7.77 -14.03
CA ARG A 224 -17.98 8.78 -15.10
C ARG A 224 -17.99 10.20 -14.53
N HIS A 225 -18.75 10.43 -13.47
CA HIS A 225 -18.81 11.75 -12.82
C HIS A 225 -17.49 12.10 -12.12
N LEU A 226 -16.78 11.11 -11.60
CA LEU A 226 -15.54 11.30 -10.85
C LEU A 226 -14.27 11.26 -11.72
N GLN A 227 -14.37 11.03 -13.03
CA GLN A 227 -13.22 11.02 -13.93
C GLN A 227 -12.39 12.32 -13.86
N PRO A 228 -12.98 13.54 -13.83
CA PRO A 228 -12.21 14.77 -13.70
C PRO A 228 -11.37 14.83 -12.41
N CYS A 229 -11.86 14.31 -11.28
CA CYS A 229 -11.10 14.26 -10.05
C CYS A 229 -9.90 13.30 -10.14
N TYR A 230 -10.08 12.16 -10.81
CA TYR A 230 -8.99 11.21 -11.07
C TYR A 230 -7.87 11.85 -11.91
N ASP A 231 -8.23 12.59 -12.96
CA ASP A 231 -7.27 13.27 -13.82
C ASP A 231 -6.60 14.45 -13.09
N LEU A 232 -7.33 15.17 -12.23
CA LEU A 232 -6.81 16.25 -11.40
C LEU A 232 -5.77 15.74 -10.38
N ILE A 233 -6.02 14.60 -9.71
CA ILE A 233 -5.04 13.99 -8.80
C ILE A 233 -3.76 13.63 -9.54
N ARG A 234 -3.85 13.06 -10.75
CA ARG A 234 -2.67 12.81 -11.56
C ARG A 234 -1.90 14.11 -11.85
N HIS A 235 -2.60 15.15 -12.28
CA HIS A 235 -1.97 16.43 -12.56
C HIS A 235 -1.30 17.02 -11.33
N PHE A 236 -1.93 16.94 -10.18
CA PHE A 236 -1.38 17.38 -8.89
C PHE A 236 -0.06 16.67 -8.56
N ILE A 237 -0.02 15.33 -8.67
CA ILE A 237 1.21 14.55 -8.42
C ILE A 237 2.32 14.93 -9.40
N LEU A 238 2.01 15.10 -10.69
CA LEU A 238 2.99 15.46 -11.72
C LEU A 238 3.50 16.90 -11.60
N GLY A 239 2.93 17.72 -10.72
CA GLY A 239 3.44 19.04 -10.35
C GLY A 239 4.47 19.04 -9.21
N ALA A 240 4.73 17.89 -8.57
CA ALA A 240 5.68 17.80 -7.47
C ALA A 240 7.12 17.62 -7.96
N ASP A 241 8.11 18.08 -7.17
CA ASP A 241 9.54 17.97 -7.50
C ASP A 241 10.03 16.51 -7.44
N VAL A 242 9.49 15.74 -6.50
CA VAL A 242 9.84 14.33 -6.27
C VAL A 242 8.59 13.47 -6.26
N VAL A 243 8.59 12.43 -7.09
CA VAL A 243 7.47 11.47 -7.21
C VAL A 243 7.97 10.06 -6.90
N GLY A 244 7.29 9.35 -6.02
CA GLY A 244 7.48 7.91 -5.83
C GLY A 244 6.85 7.13 -6.97
N ALA A 245 7.50 6.09 -7.48
CA ALA A 245 6.95 5.21 -8.52
C ALA A 245 7.22 3.74 -8.20
N ASP A 246 6.24 2.89 -8.46
CA ASP A 246 6.34 1.43 -8.30
C ASP A 246 5.24 0.75 -9.12
N GLU A 247 5.33 -0.56 -9.34
CA GLU A 247 4.32 -1.31 -10.05
C GLU A 247 4.07 -2.69 -9.46
N THR A 248 2.83 -3.17 -9.61
CA THR A 248 2.45 -4.54 -9.23
C THR A 248 1.61 -5.19 -10.33
N TRP A 249 1.64 -6.51 -10.40
CA TRP A 249 0.82 -7.21 -11.38
C TRP A 249 -0.66 -7.23 -10.99
N TRP A 250 -1.53 -7.26 -12.01
CA TRP A 250 -2.97 -7.41 -11.89
C TRP A 250 -3.47 -8.48 -12.84
N ARG A 251 -4.53 -9.17 -12.47
CA ARG A 251 -5.11 -10.23 -13.29
C ARG A 251 -6.30 -9.69 -14.08
N LEU A 252 -6.24 -9.78 -15.40
CA LEU A 252 -7.39 -9.59 -16.26
C LEU A 252 -7.92 -10.97 -16.67
N MET A 253 -9.09 -11.34 -16.13
CA MET A 253 -9.72 -12.63 -16.34
C MET A 253 -10.65 -12.52 -17.56
N LYS A 254 -10.23 -13.06 -18.70
CA LYS A 254 -11.09 -13.25 -19.88
C LYS A 254 -11.72 -14.64 -19.83
N GLN A 255 -12.80 -14.86 -20.62
CA GLN A 255 -13.50 -16.16 -20.64
C GLN A 255 -12.56 -17.34 -20.92
N ASP A 256 -11.62 -17.18 -21.87
CA ASP A 256 -10.75 -18.26 -22.35
C ASP A 256 -9.29 -18.15 -21.92
N SER A 257 -8.91 -17.08 -21.24
CA SER A 257 -7.52 -16.86 -20.80
C SER A 257 -7.41 -15.83 -19.67
N THR A 258 -6.41 -16.01 -18.83
CA THR A 258 -6.03 -15.01 -17.84
C THR A 258 -4.80 -14.26 -18.33
N GLN A 259 -4.92 -12.95 -18.49
CA GLN A 259 -3.83 -12.09 -18.88
C GLN A 259 -3.24 -11.36 -17.66
N LYS A 260 -1.91 -11.26 -17.63
CA LYS A 260 -1.19 -10.50 -16.62
C LYS A 260 -1.07 -9.06 -17.09
N TRP A 261 -1.75 -8.16 -16.39
CA TRP A 261 -1.66 -6.73 -16.53
C TRP A 261 -0.84 -6.14 -15.38
N TRP A 262 -0.53 -4.86 -15.46
CA TRP A 262 0.30 -4.19 -14.47
C TRP A 262 -0.37 -2.92 -13.98
N VAL A 263 -0.41 -2.76 -12.67
CA VAL A 263 -0.79 -1.52 -12.01
C VAL A 263 0.49 -0.72 -11.82
N TRP A 264 0.58 0.38 -12.52
CA TRP A 264 1.60 1.39 -12.33
C TRP A 264 1.07 2.42 -11.37
N ALA A 265 1.90 2.85 -10.44
CA ALA A 265 1.52 3.82 -9.43
C ALA A 265 2.56 4.91 -9.32
N ILE A 266 2.09 6.14 -9.15
CA ILE A 266 2.90 7.30 -8.79
C ILE A 266 2.29 7.97 -7.57
N SER A 267 3.12 8.52 -6.69
CA SER A 267 2.64 9.16 -5.47
C SER A 267 3.52 10.31 -5.00
N THR A 268 2.89 11.22 -4.27
CA THR A 268 3.50 12.11 -3.31
C THR A 268 3.15 11.62 -1.90
N HIS A 269 3.46 12.39 -0.84
CA HIS A 269 3.11 12.00 0.52
C HIS A 269 1.60 12.06 0.81
N ASP A 270 0.83 12.83 0.06
CA ASP A 270 -0.61 13.14 0.25
C ASP A 270 -1.50 12.70 -0.90
N ALA A 271 -0.93 12.22 -1.99
CA ALA A 271 -1.68 11.77 -3.15
C ALA A 271 -1.06 10.53 -3.80
N VAL A 272 -1.91 9.66 -4.34
CA VAL A 272 -1.50 8.51 -5.13
C VAL A 272 -2.38 8.36 -6.37
N PHE A 273 -1.77 8.04 -7.47
CA PHE A 273 -2.45 7.78 -8.74
C PHE A 273 -2.07 6.40 -9.25
N TYR A 274 -3.06 5.65 -9.70
CA TYR A 274 -2.88 4.32 -10.29
C TYR A 274 -3.33 4.31 -11.74
N ARG A 275 -2.52 3.70 -12.57
CA ARG A 275 -2.86 3.40 -13.97
C ARG A 275 -2.65 1.91 -14.23
N VAL A 276 -3.52 1.30 -15.00
CA VAL A 276 -3.37 -0.12 -15.36
C VAL A 276 -3.04 -0.23 -16.83
N ASP A 277 -1.98 -1.00 -17.11
CA ASP A 277 -1.45 -1.20 -18.45
C ASP A 277 -1.24 -2.70 -18.72
N PRO A 278 -1.43 -3.19 -19.96
CA PRO A 278 -1.17 -4.58 -20.31
C PRO A 278 0.32 -4.94 -20.26
N SER A 279 1.21 -3.96 -20.26
CA SER A 279 2.65 -4.12 -20.34
C SER A 279 3.39 -3.64 -19.08
N ARG A 280 4.58 -4.21 -18.85
CA ARG A 280 5.58 -3.73 -17.88
C ARG A 280 6.76 -3.05 -18.57
N SER A 281 6.54 -2.46 -19.74
CA SER A 281 7.57 -1.81 -20.53
C SER A 281 7.84 -0.36 -20.10
N SER A 282 8.89 0.24 -20.63
CA SER A 282 9.18 1.68 -20.48
C SER A 282 8.06 2.57 -21.06
N GLU A 283 7.35 2.09 -22.08
CA GLU A 283 6.20 2.80 -22.62
C GLU A 283 5.03 2.85 -21.62
N ALA A 284 4.78 1.79 -20.88
CA ALA A 284 3.78 1.79 -19.81
C ALA A 284 4.17 2.75 -18.67
N ALA A 285 5.46 2.82 -18.31
CA ALA A 285 5.99 3.83 -17.39
C ALA A 285 5.77 5.25 -17.93
N ARG A 286 6.02 5.48 -19.22
CA ARG A 286 5.75 6.75 -19.91
C ARG A 286 4.26 7.12 -19.86
N HIS A 287 3.35 6.19 -20.09
CA HIS A 287 1.92 6.42 -19.95
C HIS A 287 1.51 6.88 -18.53
N CYS A 288 2.17 6.37 -17.50
CA CYS A 288 1.90 6.76 -16.13
C CYS A 288 2.47 8.15 -15.79
N LEU A 289 3.76 8.36 -16.09
CA LEU A 289 4.49 9.61 -15.80
C LEU A 289 4.18 10.75 -16.77
N GLY A 290 3.79 10.44 -18.03
CA GLY A 290 3.57 11.48 -19.05
C GLY A 290 4.81 12.32 -19.30
N ASP A 291 4.63 13.64 -19.35
CA ASP A 291 5.69 14.63 -19.54
C ASP A 291 6.30 15.14 -18.22
N TYR A 292 6.18 14.35 -17.14
CA TYR A 292 6.75 14.70 -15.84
C TYR A 292 8.23 15.03 -15.95
N ARG A 293 8.63 16.12 -15.33
CA ARG A 293 10.02 16.60 -15.24
C ARG A 293 10.38 16.70 -13.78
N GLY A 294 11.45 16.05 -13.38
CA GLY A 294 11.89 16.05 -11.97
C GLY A 294 12.47 14.71 -11.56
N ILE A 295 12.29 14.37 -10.28
CA ILE A 295 12.92 13.22 -9.66
C ILE A 295 11.92 12.09 -9.44
N VAL A 296 12.24 10.90 -9.95
CA VAL A 296 11.45 9.68 -9.72
C VAL A 296 12.18 8.77 -8.75
N MET A 297 11.60 8.57 -7.58
CA MET A 297 12.06 7.61 -6.58
C MET A 297 11.45 6.22 -6.89
N CYS A 298 12.29 5.25 -7.26
CA CYS A 298 11.85 3.90 -7.65
C CYS A 298 12.78 2.79 -7.13
N ASP A 299 12.43 1.52 -7.42
CA ASP A 299 13.21 0.35 -7.03
C ASP A 299 14.42 0.04 -7.92
N GLY A 300 14.63 0.81 -9.00
CA GLY A 300 15.67 0.58 -10.00
C GLY A 300 15.27 -0.38 -11.11
N TYR A 301 13.97 -0.62 -11.31
CA TYR A 301 13.48 -1.42 -12.42
C TYR A 301 13.89 -0.82 -13.78
N VAL A 302 14.25 -1.71 -14.73
CA VAL A 302 14.85 -1.30 -16.03
C VAL A 302 13.98 -0.36 -16.85
N ALA A 303 12.65 -0.43 -16.74
CA ALA A 303 11.73 0.43 -17.49
C ALA A 303 11.93 1.91 -17.14
N TYR A 304 12.15 2.25 -15.87
CA TYR A 304 12.45 3.62 -15.44
C TYR A 304 13.81 4.09 -15.96
N LYS A 305 14.83 3.21 -15.96
CA LYS A 305 16.17 3.53 -16.49
C LYS A 305 16.11 3.82 -17.98
N THR A 306 15.39 2.98 -18.74
CA THR A 306 15.19 3.22 -20.19
C THR A 306 14.49 4.54 -20.41
N LEU A 307 13.43 4.83 -19.67
CA LEU A 307 12.70 6.09 -19.80
C LEU A 307 13.58 7.30 -19.46
N ALA A 308 14.41 7.22 -18.43
CA ALA A 308 15.30 8.32 -18.05
C ALA A 308 16.47 8.51 -19.04
N ASN A 309 16.97 7.43 -19.65
CA ASN A 309 17.98 7.52 -20.70
C ASN A 309 17.47 8.21 -21.97
N ASP A 310 16.17 8.06 -22.28
CA ASP A 310 15.51 8.71 -23.41
C ASP A 310 15.18 10.19 -23.13
N ARG A 311 15.36 10.64 -21.88
CA ARG A 311 14.91 11.96 -21.40
C ARG A 311 15.94 12.60 -20.49
N ASN A 312 16.39 13.80 -20.85
CA ASN A 312 17.37 14.57 -20.05
C ASN A 312 16.74 15.33 -18.86
N ASP A 313 15.42 15.37 -18.80
CA ASP A 313 14.65 16.11 -17.79
C ASP A 313 14.08 15.21 -16.66
N LEU A 314 14.50 13.94 -16.62
CA LEU A 314 14.07 12.96 -15.64
C LEU A 314 15.28 12.41 -14.87
N THR A 315 15.31 12.63 -13.56
CA THR A 315 16.36 12.10 -12.68
C THR A 315 15.79 10.91 -11.88
N LEU A 316 16.56 9.81 -11.80
CA LEU A 316 16.17 8.66 -10.98
C LEU A 316 16.86 8.70 -9.62
N ALA A 317 16.06 8.56 -8.57
CA ALA A 317 16.53 8.23 -7.23
C ALA A 317 16.13 6.78 -6.89
N HIS A 318 17.00 6.05 -6.18
CA HIS A 318 16.76 4.64 -5.88
C HIS A 318 16.61 4.38 -4.38
N CYS A 319 15.74 3.44 -4.06
CA CYS A 319 15.31 3.09 -2.71
C CYS A 319 16.37 2.25 -1.98
N TRP A 320 16.94 2.75 -0.87
CA TRP A 320 17.85 1.99 -0.01
C TRP A 320 17.19 0.80 0.70
N SER A 321 15.87 0.80 0.89
CA SER A 321 15.17 -0.37 1.44
C SER A 321 15.29 -1.59 0.52
N HIS A 322 15.29 -1.39 -0.80
CA HIS A 322 15.52 -2.47 -1.77
C HIS A 322 16.95 -3.00 -1.72
N ALA A 323 17.95 -2.10 -1.65
CA ALA A 323 19.35 -2.51 -1.45
C ALA A 323 19.49 -3.30 -0.13
N ARG A 324 18.95 -2.78 0.97
CA ARG A 324 18.94 -3.44 2.27
C ARG A 324 18.35 -4.84 2.22
N ARG A 325 17.22 -5.02 1.52
CA ARG A 325 16.57 -6.34 1.37
C ARG A 325 17.49 -7.36 0.70
N LYS A 326 18.27 -6.96 -0.32
CA LYS A 326 19.23 -7.86 -0.98
C LYS A 326 20.29 -8.38 -0.01
N PHE A 327 20.85 -7.51 0.84
CA PHE A 327 21.80 -7.92 1.89
C PHE A 327 21.14 -8.74 2.98
N PHE A 328 19.92 -8.42 3.38
CA PHE A 328 19.16 -9.20 4.35
C PHE A 328 18.88 -10.62 3.83
N ASP A 329 18.55 -10.78 2.56
CA ASP A 329 18.33 -12.09 1.94
C ASP A 329 19.64 -12.91 1.83
N ALA A 330 20.78 -12.24 1.62
CA ALA A 330 22.10 -12.87 1.57
C ALA A 330 22.66 -13.21 2.96
N HIS A 331 22.24 -12.51 4.02
CA HIS A 331 22.77 -12.55 5.38
C HIS A 331 22.90 -13.95 5.96
N LYS A 332 21.94 -14.85 5.69
CA LYS A 332 21.97 -16.21 6.24
C LYS A 332 23.23 -16.99 5.83
N ASN A 333 23.72 -16.74 4.62
CA ASN A 333 24.88 -17.43 4.04
C ASN A 333 26.18 -16.64 4.18
N TYR A 334 26.08 -15.31 4.37
CA TYR A 334 27.19 -14.36 4.44
C TYR A 334 26.97 -13.40 5.62
N PRO A 335 26.95 -13.91 6.88
CA PRO A 335 26.61 -13.08 8.04
C PRO A 335 27.64 -11.96 8.27
N ASP A 336 28.93 -12.27 8.21
CA ASP A 336 30.01 -11.32 8.57
C ASP A 336 30.07 -10.12 7.61
N GLU A 337 29.87 -10.38 6.31
CA GLU A 337 29.86 -9.35 5.26
C GLU A 337 28.56 -8.54 5.28
N CYS A 338 27.43 -9.21 5.48
CA CYS A 338 26.13 -8.58 5.47
C CYS A 338 25.84 -7.79 6.75
N ASP A 339 26.27 -8.25 7.93
CA ASP A 339 26.07 -7.53 9.20
C ASP A 339 26.65 -6.12 9.15
N LYS A 340 27.86 -5.95 8.62
CA LYS A 340 28.50 -4.63 8.45
C LYS A 340 27.63 -3.68 7.61
N VAL A 341 27.18 -4.16 6.45
CA VAL A 341 26.36 -3.36 5.53
C VAL A 341 25.00 -3.06 6.15
N LEU A 342 24.34 -4.04 6.76
CA LEU A 342 23.05 -3.87 7.40
C LEU A 342 23.09 -2.91 8.58
N ASP A 343 24.22 -2.88 9.33
CA ASP A 343 24.45 -1.91 10.39
C ASP A 343 24.60 -0.49 9.83
N TRP A 344 25.45 -0.29 8.81
CA TRP A 344 25.61 1.01 8.15
C TRP A 344 24.29 1.52 7.54
N LEU A 345 23.53 0.66 6.87
CA LEU A 345 22.22 1.02 6.38
C LEU A 345 21.25 1.37 7.52
N GLY A 346 21.33 0.63 8.63
CA GLY A 346 20.59 0.94 9.84
C GLY A 346 20.90 2.34 10.39
N GLN A 347 22.17 2.74 10.39
CA GLN A 347 22.60 4.08 10.78
C GLN A 347 22.04 5.15 9.85
N LEU A 348 22.06 4.96 8.52
CA LEU A 348 21.45 5.90 7.56
C LEU A 348 19.95 6.14 7.87
N PHE A 349 19.18 5.08 8.13
CA PHE A 349 17.77 5.22 8.50
C PHE A 349 17.57 5.92 9.86
N LEU A 350 18.50 5.78 10.80
CA LEU A 350 18.44 6.49 12.08
C LEU A 350 18.76 7.99 11.91
N ILE A 351 19.71 8.34 11.03
CA ILE A 351 20.05 9.73 10.73
C ILE A 351 18.84 10.43 10.10
N GLU A 352 18.20 9.83 9.10
CA GLU A 352 17.01 10.40 8.47
C GLU A 352 15.86 10.69 9.45
N ARG A 353 15.75 9.92 10.52
CA ARG A 353 14.71 10.15 11.56
C ARG A 353 15.00 11.33 12.48
N LYS A 354 16.23 11.88 12.45
CA LYS A 354 16.58 13.05 13.27
C LYS A 354 15.99 14.35 12.72
N ALA A 355 15.66 14.39 11.42
CA ALA A 355 15.04 15.54 10.78
C ALA A 355 13.57 15.23 10.40
N PRO A 356 12.66 16.20 10.53
CA PRO A 356 11.31 16.08 10.02
C PRO A 356 11.31 15.87 8.50
N SER A 357 10.28 15.22 7.96
CA SER A 357 10.09 15.11 6.52
C SER A 357 9.64 16.46 5.95
N PRO A 358 10.38 17.09 5.04
CA PRO A 358 10.05 18.39 4.50
C PRO A 358 8.77 18.38 3.64
N GLU A 359 8.37 17.22 3.14
CA GLU A 359 7.16 17.03 2.33
C GLU A 359 5.86 17.36 3.07
N ARG A 360 5.89 17.32 4.42
CA ARG A 360 4.74 17.57 5.30
C ARG A 360 4.74 18.96 5.93
N LEU A 361 5.66 19.80 5.52
CA LEU A 361 5.89 21.10 6.12
C LEU A 361 5.78 22.20 5.07
N GLU A 362 5.41 23.38 5.50
CA GLU A 362 5.29 24.58 4.67
C GLU A 362 6.10 25.74 5.25
N GLY A 363 6.35 26.74 4.44
CA GLY A 363 6.99 27.99 4.85
C GLY A 363 8.36 27.80 5.51
N GLU A 364 8.58 28.50 6.64
CA GLU A 364 9.84 28.52 7.37
C GLU A 364 10.20 27.14 7.94
N ALA A 365 9.22 26.40 8.48
CA ALA A 365 9.43 25.05 9.02
C ALA A 365 9.95 24.06 7.96
N LYS A 366 9.49 24.16 6.70
CA LYS A 366 10.01 23.37 5.58
C LYS A 366 11.47 23.73 5.31
N THR A 367 11.80 25.02 5.28
CA THR A 367 13.16 25.50 5.02
C THR A 367 14.13 25.03 6.11
N GLU A 368 13.74 25.10 7.38
CA GLU A 368 14.54 24.61 8.51
C GLU A 368 14.76 23.11 8.46
N ALA A 369 13.69 22.35 8.16
CA ALA A 369 13.78 20.89 8.02
C ALA A 369 14.73 20.49 6.89
N MET A 370 14.68 21.17 5.75
CA MET A 370 15.58 20.96 4.61
C MET A 370 17.04 21.27 4.97
N ALA A 371 17.28 22.40 5.63
CA ALA A 371 18.62 22.80 6.07
C ALA A 371 19.21 21.79 7.08
N LEU A 372 18.41 21.37 8.07
CA LEU A 372 18.82 20.35 9.04
C LEU A 372 19.14 19.01 8.35
N ARG A 373 18.27 18.60 7.43
CA ARG A 373 18.43 17.33 6.70
C ARG A 373 19.66 17.34 5.81
N ALA A 374 19.91 18.44 5.08
CA ALA A 374 21.12 18.64 4.29
C ALA A 374 22.39 18.56 5.17
N LYS A 375 22.40 19.25 6.32
CA LYS A 375 23.51 19.19 7.28
C LYS A 375 23.78 17.77 7.79
N LEU A 376 22.75 17.06 8.24
CA LEU A 376 22.88 15.69 8.74
C LEU A 376 23.39 14.73 7.66
N ARG A 377 22.94 14.88 6.43
CA ARG A 377 23.38 14.07 5.30
C ARG A 377 24.84 14.31 4.96
N GLU A 378 25.28 15.56 4.96
CA GLU A 378 26.67 15.89 4.72
C GLU A 378 27.59 15.39 5.83
N THR A 379 27.23 15.63 7.09
CA THR A 379 28.13 15.36 8.23
C THR A 379 28.09 13.91 8.71
N GLU A 380 26.93 13.24 8.62
CA GLU A 380 26.74 11.90 9.17
C GLU A 380 26.51 10.83 8.09
N SER A 381 25.68 11.10 7.06
CA SER A 381 25.33 10.09 6.05
C SER A 381 26.43 9.92 5.00
N ARG A 382 27.04 10.99 4.50
CA ARG A 382 28.09 10.95 3.46
C ARG A 382 29.30 10.10 3.88
N PRO A 383 29.81 10.17 5.12
CA PRO A 383 30.88 9.26 5.59
C PRO A 383 30.45 7.78 5.54
N ILE A 384 29.20 7.45 5.85
CA ILE A 384 28.69 6.08 5.80
C ILE A 384 28.59 5.61 4.34
N ILE A 385 28.08 6.45 3.44
CA ILE A 385 28.03 6.16 2.01
C ILE A 385 29.43 5.91 1.44
N ASN A 386 30.43 6.69 1.85
CA ASN A 386 31.82 6.47 1.43
C ASN A 386 32.36 5.12 1.94
N LYS A 387 32.08 4.73 3.19
CA LYS A 387 32.42 3.40 3.73
C LYS A 387 31.76 2.27 2.92
N LEU A 388 30.49 2.41 2.58
CA LEU A 388 29.75 1.45 1.75
C LEU A 388 30.39 1.33 0.35
N LYS A 389 30.79 2.45 -0.25
CA LYS A 389 31.43 2.48 -1.57
C LYS A 389 32.79 1.75 -1.55
N THR A 390 33.66 2.10 -0.60
CA THR A 390 34.95 1.45 -0.44
C THR A 390 34.78 -0.04 -0.21
N TRP A 391 33.94 -0.42 0.74
CA TRP A 391 33.66 -1.82 1.04
C TRP A 391 33.18 -2.59 -0.19
N ALA A 392 32.24 -2.02 -0.98
CA ALA A 392 31.71 -2.68 -2.17
C ALA A 392 32.78 -2.94 -3.24
N HIS A 393 33.78 -2.06 -3.37
CA HIS A 393 34.88 -2.23 -4.30
C HIS A 393 35.91 -3.28 -3.82
N GLU A 394 36.05 -3.48 -2.52
CA GLU A 394 36.95 -4.47 -1.92
C GLU A 394 36.36 -5.89 -1.94
N GLN A 395 35.05 -6.03 -2.18
CA GLN A 395 34.39 -7.33 -2.15
C GLN A 395 34.43 -8.05 -3.50
N THR A 396 34.91 -9.27 -3.50
CA THR A 396 35.03 -10.13 -4.69
C THR A 396 34.08 -11.30 -4.70
N GLY A 397 32.94 -11.20 -4.02
CA GLY A 397 31.97 -12.31 -3.88
C GLY A 397 31.84 -13.18 -5.15
N LEU A 398 31.72 -14.48 -4.97
CA LEU A 398 31.66 -15.43 -6.10
C LEU A 398 30.51 -15.15 -7.06
N PRO A 399 30.70 -15.31 -8.38
CA PRO A 399 29.67 -15.10 -9.37
C PRO A 399 28.40 -15.91 -9.06
N GLY A 400 27.23 -15.26 -9.12
CA GLY A 400 25.94 -15.89 -8.89
C GLY A 400 25.53 -16.05 -7.42
N SER A 401 26.43 -15.78 -6.45
CA SER A 401 26.08 -15.82 -5.03
C SER A 401 25.09 -14.73 -4.62
N GLY A 402 24.40 -14.92 -3.49
CA GLY A 402 23.47 -13.91 -2.93
C GLY A 402 24.17 -12.61 -2.58
N LEU A 403 25.39 -12.71 -2.01
CA LEU A 403 26.22 -11.55 -1.68
C LEU A 403 26.61 -10.77 -2.95
N ARG A 404 27.12 -11.47 -3.97
CA ARG A 404 27.50 -10.83 -5.24
C ARG A 404 26.32 -10.09 -5.88
N LYS A 405 25.13 -10.71 -5.91
CA LYS A 405 23.90 -10.07 -6.43
C LYS A 405 23.50 -8.83 -5.62
N ALA A 406 23.70 -8.84 -4.29
CA ALA A 406 23.40 -7.69 -3.46
C ALA A 406 24.39 -6.54 -3.73
N ILE A 407 25.68 -6.84 -3.88
CA ILE A 407 26.72 -5.86 -4.23
C ILE A 407 26.49 -5.29 -5.62
N GLU A 408 26.24 -6.14 -6.63
CA GLU A 408 25.96 -5.72 -8.00
C GLU A 408 24.71 -4.84 -8.07
N TYR A 409 23.64 -5.18 -7.33
CA TYR A 409 22.49 -4.31 -7.25
C TYR A 409 22.85 -2.93 -6.73
N MET A 410 23.57 -2.86 -5.62
CA MET A 410 23.99 -1.59 -5.01
C MET A 410 24.89 -0.77 -5.95
N VAL A 411 25.91 -1.39 -6.57
CA VAL A 411 26.84 -0.73 -7.47
C VAL A 411 26.15 -0.25 -8.75
N ASN A 412 25.31 -1.08 -9.38
CA ASN A 412 24.59 -0.74 -10.62
C ASN A 412 23.54 0.35 -10.42
N HIS A 413 23.16 0.64 -9.18
CA HIS A 413 22.18 1.68 -8.84
C HIS A 413 22.81 2.83 -8.04
N TRP A 414 24.17 2.87 -7.95
CA TRP A 414 24.89 3.76 -7.05
C TRP A 414 24.52 5.24 -7.23
N THR A 415 24.53 5.73 -8.46
CA THR A 415 24.16 7.11 -8.77
C THR A 415 22.78 7.48 -8.23
N GLY A 416 21.77 6.67 -8.49
CA GLY A 416 20.40 6.92 -8.00
C GLY A 416 20.29 6.72 -6.47
N LEU A 417 21.03 5.78 -5.88
CA LEU A 417 21.06 5.57 -4.42
C LEU A 417 21.70 6.74 -3.68
N THR A 418 22.56 7.53 -4.33
CA THR A 418 23.26 8.68 -3.70
C THR A 418 22.58 10.02 -3.97
N GLN A 419 21.58 10.09 -4.84
CA GLN A 419 20.85 11.34 -5.15
C GLN A 419 20.29 12.04 -3.90
N PHE A 420 19.87 11.27 -2.87
CA PHE A 420 19.35 11.85 -1.63
C PHE A 420 20.38 12.74 -0.89
N LEU A 421 21.69 12.58 -1.15
CA LEU A 421 22.74 13.42 -0.56
C LEU A 421 22.79 14.82 -1.20
N GLU A 422 22.33 14.95 -2.44
CA GLU A 422 22.42 16.19 -3.22
C GLU A 422 21.17 17.06 -3.04
N ASP A 423 20.00 16.44 -2.78
CA ASP A 423 18.75 17.17 -2.57
C ASP A 423 18.03 16.67 -1.32
N PRO A 424 17.81 17.53 -0.29
CA PRO A 424 17.09 17.18 0.93
C PRO A 424 15.63 16.82 0.74
N MET A 425 15.02 17.14 -0.40
CA MET A 425 13.65 16.71 -0.75
C MET A 425 13.59 15.22 -1.11
N ILE A 426 14.66 14.62 -1.62
CA ILE A 426 14.68 13.21 -2.01
C ILE A 426 14.63 12.31 -0.77
N PRO A 427 13.64 11.43 -0.62
CA PRO A 427 13.61 10.49 0.51
C PRO A 427 14.67 9.39 0.37
N LEU A 428 15.11 8.81 1.49
CA LEU A 428 16.06 7.68 1.49
C LEU A 428 15.45 6.40 0.90
N HIS A 429 14.13 6.28 0.93
CA HIS A 429 13.40 5.07 0.55
C HIS A 429 12.01 5.36 -0.03
N ASN A 430 11.48 4.41 -0.78
CA ASN A 430 10.16 4.44 -1.42
C ASN A 430 9.06 3.67 -0.63
N ASN A 431 9.25 3.48 0.68
CA ASN A 431 8.33 2.65 1.48
C ASN A 431 6.90 3.19 1.51
N HIS A 432 6.73 4.51 1.36
CA HIS A 432 5.41 5.12 1.25
C HIS A 432 4.66 4.54 0.04
N MET A 433 5.27 4.59 -1.14
CA MET A 433 4.66 4.05 -2.37
C MET A 433 4.36 2.54 -2.28
N GLU A 434 5.27 1.76 -1.67
CA GLU A 434 5.05 0.33 -1.45
C GLU A 434 3.83 0.07 -0.54
N GLN A 435 3.55 0.94 0.43
CA GLN A 435 2.37 0.84 1.29
C GLN A 435 1.08 1.06 0.50
N GLU A 436 1.08 2.03 -0.40
CA GLU A 436 -0.07 2.35 -1.23
C GLU A 436 -0.44 1.21 -2.20
N LEU A 437 0.53 0.47 -2.71
CA LEU A 437 0.29 -0.72 -3.53
C LEU A 437 -0.30 -1.91 -2.74
N ARG A 438 -0.22 -1.91 -1.40
CA ARG A 438 -0.74 -3.04 -0.59
C ARG A 438 -2.24 -3.24 -0.76
N ASN A 439 -3.00 -2.17 -0.90
CA ASN A 439 -4.45 -2.25 -1.07
C ASN A 439 -4.84 -2.95 -2.39
N TRP A 440 -4.08 -2.72 -3.45
CA TRP A 440 -4.22 -3.48 -4.70
C TRP A 440 -3.90 -4.96 -4.52
N VAL A 441 -2.84 -5.29 -3.77
CA VAL A 441 -2.46 -6.67 -3.48
C VAL A 441 -3.53 -7.37 -2.63
N VAL A 442 -4.11 -6.70 -1.64
CA VAL A 442 -5.21 -7.23 -0.82
C VAL A 442 -6.46 -7.40 -1.68
N GLY A 443 -6.81 -6.41 -2.49
CA GLY A 443 -7.92 -6.48 -3.45
C GLY A 443 -7.77 -7.67 -4.39
N ARG A 444 -6.59 -7.86 -4.99
CA ARG A 444 -6.27 -9.01 -5.85
C ARG A 444 -6.48 -10.35 -5.14
N LYS A 445 -6.12 -10.47 -3.87
CA LYS A 445 -6.32 -11.68 -3.08
C LYS A 445 -7.79 -11.95 -2.77
N ASN A 446 -8.63 -10.91 -2.71
CA ASN A 446 -10.05 -11.03 -2.38
C ASN A 446 -10.97 -11.22 -3.60
N HIS A 447 -10.72 -10.49 -4.69
CA HIS A 447 -11.54 -10.55 -5.90
C HIS A 447 -10.81 -11.00 -7.16
N TYR A 448 -9.57 -11.50 -7.01
CA TYR A 448 -8.76 -12.16 -8.05
C TYR A 448 -8.36 -11.30 -9.26
N GLY A 449 -8.91 -10.10 -9.41
CA GLY A 449 -8.66 -9.20 -10.54
C GLY A 449 -9.92 -8.61 -11.15
N SER A 450 -9.86 -8.22 -12.41
CA SER A 450 -10.97 -7.66 -13.18
C SER A 450 -11.36 -8.59 -14.33
N ARG A 451 -12.65 -8.54 -14.73
CA ARG A 451 -13.16 -9.33 -15.88
C ARG A 451 -13.04 -8.60 -17.23
N SER A 452 -12.80 -7.29 -17.20
CA SER A 452 -12.72 -6.46 -18.40
C SER A 452 -11.70 -5.35 -18.21
N GLN A 453 -11.19 -4.79 -19.30
CA GLN A 453 -10.35 -3.60 -19.29
C GLN A 453 -11.08 -2.45 -18.56
N ARG A 454 -12.35 -2.18 -18.91
CA ARG A 454 -13.15 -1.15 -18.24
C ARG A 454 -13.26 -1.37 -16.73
N GLY A 455 -13.38 -2.63 -16.29
CA GLY A 455 -13.38 -2.99 -14.86
C GLY A 455 -12.07 -2.66 -14.17
N THR A 456 -10.97 -2.72 -14.90
CA THR A 456 -9.63 -2.39 -14.41
C THR A 456 -9.43 -0.87 -14.32
N GLU A 457 -9.90 -0.12 -15.31
CA GLU A 457 -9.87 1.35 -15.31
C GLU A 457 -10.70 1.94 -14.16
N VAL A 458 -11.92 1.43 -13.97
CA VAL A 458 -12.80 1.83 -12.86
C VAL A 458 -12.16 1.49 -11.51
N ALA A 459 -11.43 0.38 -11.39
CA ALA A 459 -10.69 0.04 -10.18
C ALA A 459 -9.56 1.06 -9.94
N ALA A 460 -8.78 1.42 -10.97
CA ALA A 460 -7.72 2.42 -10.87
C ALA A 460 -8.27 3.77 -10.38
N LEU A 461 -9.39 4.21 -10.93
CA LEU A 461 -10.05 5.44 -10.51
C LEU A 461 -10.45 5.38 -9.02
N PHE A 462 -11.18 4.36 -8.59
CA PHE A 462 -11.64 4.32 -7.18
C PHE A 462 -10.50 4.13 -6.18
N TYR A 463 -9.49 3.29 -6.49
CA TYR A 463 -8.32 3.21 -5.63
C TYR A 463 -7.60 4.56 -5.53
N THR A 464 -7.41 5.28 -6.65
CA THR A 464 -6.81 6.62 -6.65
C THR A 464 -7.57 7.58 -5.72
N LEU A 465 -8.89 7.69 -5.90
CA LEU A 465 -9.70 8.63 -5.11
C LEU A 465 -9.76 8.27 -3.63
N ILE A 466 -9.95 6.98 -3.32
CA ILE A 466 -10.09 6.48 -1.95
C ILE A 466 -8.78 6.58 -1.17
N GLU A 467 -7.66 6.17 -1.79
CA GLU A 467 -6.36 6.19 -1.11
C GLU A 467 -5.86 7.63 -0.95
N THR A 468 -6.03 8.50 -1.96
CA THR A 468 -5.68 9.92 -1.84
C THR A 468 -6.49 10.60 -0.73
N ALA A 469 -7.80 10.37 -0.64
CA ALA A 469 -8.60 10.89 0.47
C ALA A 469 -8.10 10.38 1.83
N THR A 470 -7.71 9.10 1.91
CA THR A 470 -7.15 8.51 3.13
C THR A 470 -5.81 9.14 3.51
N LEU A 471 -4.91 9.40 2.53
CA LEU A 471 -3.62 10.06 2.74
C LEU A 471 -3.79 11.50 3.27
N CYS A 472 -4.79 12.21 2.77
CA CYS A 472 -5.16 13.54 3.25
C CYS A 472 -5.89 13.54 4.61
N GLY A 473 -6.20 12.37 5.19
CA GLY A 473 -6.97 12.29 6.44
C GLY A 473 -8.46 12.58 6.29
N VAL A 474 -8.97 12.63 5.06
CA VAL A 474 -10.39 12.86 4.73
C VAL A 474 -11.11 11.51 4.65
N ASP A 475 -12.36 11.44 5.18
CA ASP A 475 -13.17 10.23 5.00
C ASP A 475 -13.49 10.02 3.51
N PRO A 476 -13.08 8.89 2.90
CA PRO A 476 -13.27 8.67 1.47
C PRO A 476 -14.74 8.67 1.03
N ALA A 477 -15.69 8.26 1.88
CA ALA A 477 -17.11 8.29 1.52
C ALA A 477 -17.61 9.73 1.46
N GLN A 478 -17.20 10.60 2.38
CA GLN A 478 -17.50 12.03 2.37
C GLN A 478 -16.89 12.72 1.15
N TYR A 479 -15.62 12.43 0.84
CA TYR A 479 -14.97 12.97 -0.36
C TYR A 479 -15.69 12.56 -1.64
N LEU A 480 -15.98 11.26 -1.82
CA LEU A 480 -16.69 10.77 -3.00
C LEU A 480 -18.09 11.40 -3.13
N HIS A 481 -18.77 11.61 -2.00
CA HIS A 481 -20.09 12.25 -1.98
C HIS A 481 -20.01 13.71 -2.43
N HIS A 482 -19.10 14.48 -1.85
CA HIS A 482 -18.88 15.88 -2.21
C HIS A 482 -18.52 16.01 -3.69
N ALA A 483 -17.47 15.30 -4.12
CA ALA A 483 -16.96 15.37 -5.49
C ALA A 483 -18.03 14.95 -6.53
N ALA A 484 -18.78 13.86 -6.25
CA ALA A 484 -19.81 13.42 -7.16
C ALA A 484 -21.01 14.36 -7.20
N THR A 485 -21.44 14.93 -6.07
CA THR A 485 -22.52 15.92 -6.03
C THR A 485 -22.14 17.15 -6.86
N ALA A 486 -20.97 17.70 -6.64
CA ALA A 486 -20.49 18.85 -7.40
C ALA A 486 -20.33 18.56 -8.90
N ALA A 487 -19.81 17.36 -9.27
CA ALA A 487 -19.68 16.97 -10.67
C ALA A 487 -21.02 16.69 -11.38
N ILE A 488 -22.07 16.31 -10.65
CA ILE A 488 -23.43 16.15 -11.21
C ILE A 488 -24.08 17.51 -11.44
N GLU A 489 -23.91 18.45 -10.50
CA GLU A 489 -24.45 19.81 -10.59
C GLU A 489 -23.68 20.65 -11.62
N HIS A 490 -22.36 20.48 -11.70
CA HIS A 490 -21.44 21.17 -12.59
C HIS A 490 -20.58 20.17 -13.37
N PRO A 491 -21.05 19.65 -14.51
CA PRO A 491 -20.31 18.67 -15.31
C PRO A 491 -18.88 19.13 -15.65
N GLY A 492 -17.88 18.30 -15.32
CA GLY A 492 -16.47 18.61 -15.48
C GLY A 492 -15.81 19.21 -14.25
N TYR A 493 -16.54 19.51 -13.19
CA TYR A 493 -15.98 19.96 -11.92
C TYR A 493 -15.10 18.86 -11.29
N ALA A 494 -13.96 19.29 -10.75
CA ALA A 494 -13.03 18.42 -10.03
C ALA A 494 -12.55 19.11 -8.76
N THR A 495 -12.31 18.34 -7.72
CA THR A 495 -11.79 18.80 -6.42
C THR A 495 -10.82 17.79 -5.86
N LEU A 496 -9.81 18.26 -5.15
CA LEU A 496 -8.83 17.44 -4.44
C LEU A 496 -9.30 17.18 -2.99
N PRO A 497 -8.97 16.03 -2.40
CA PRO A 497 -9.40 15.73 -1.03
C PRO A 497 -8.95 16.76 0.02
N HIS A 498 -7.75 17.32 -0.10
CA HIS A 498 -7.23 18.30 0.85
C HIS A 498 -8.01 19.63 0.83
N GLU A 499 -8.72 19.96 -0.26
CA GLU A 499 -9.59 21.16 -0.33
C GLU A 499 -10.82 21.02 0.60
N LEU A 500 -11.13 19.80 1.06
CA LEU A 500 -12.21 19.54 2.03
C LEU A 500 -11.76 19.65 3.48
N ILE A 501 -10.47 19.78 3.72
CA ILE A 501 -9.94 20.02 5.06
C ILE A 501 -10.17 21.50 5.35
N SER A 502 -11.18 21.84 6.17
CA SER A 502 -11.32 23.19 6.67
C SER A 502 -10.01 23.60 7.33
N PRO A 503 -9.47 24.80 7.07
CA PRO A 503 -8.34 25.29 7.85
C PRO A 503 -8.74 25.22 9.32
N THR A 504 -7.98 24.47 10.11
CA THR A 504 -8.15 24.41 11.57
C THR A 504 -8.06 25.84 12.09
N PRO A 505 -9.05 26.32 12.87
CA PRO A 505 -9.09 27.69 13.35
C PRO A 505 -7.91 28.03 14.23
#